data_44ecd4945f217fe0a2a625acfdd8c907
#
_entry.id   44ecd4945f217fe0a2a625acfdd8c907
#
_cell.length_a   1.000
_cell.length_b   1.000
_cell.length_c   1.000
_cell.angle_alpha   90.00
_cell.angle_beta   90.00
_cell.angle_gamma   90.00
#
_symmetry.space_group_name_H-M   'P 1'
#
loop_
_entity.id
_entity.type
_entity.pdbx_description
1 polymer ?
#
loop_
_entity_poly.entity_id
_entity_poly.type
_entity_poly.pdbx_seq_one_letter_code
_entity_poly.pdbx_strand_id
1 'polypeptide(L)'
;MRAKNGAMLAFDAGTGIRRLGAQVSRATARIDILLTHLHMDHIQGLGFFGPLYDPAIEVHIWGPASSTLSLEARLSRYLSPPLFPVHLRDLPSVACHQVPRPPFDIGPFHIETSLVCHPGPTVGYRVEGDGGVVAYMCDHEPALCLRSGRWPGREWISGFDLAVGADLLIHDAQYTDEEYERYLGWGHSTYRHAFEFAAQVGAKQIVPFHHDPSHDDEMLDRLHENAVRRIKPDFAVSHGREGAVFDVGLKS
;
A
#
# COMPACT_ATOMS: atom_id res chain seq x y z
N MET A 1 2.74 4.87 -8.40
CA MET A 1 3.50 4.22 -9.50
C MET A 1 3.21 4.96 -10.79
N ARG A 2 4.20 5.13 -11.66
CA ARG A 2 4.01 5.81 -12.95
C ARG A 2 4.66 4.98 -14.04
N ALA A 3 3.91 4.67 -15.09
CA ALA A 3 4.41 3.96 -16.26
C ALA A 3 5.08 4.94 -17.25
N LYS A 4 5.90 4.39 -18.15
CA LYS A 4 6.62 5.16 -19.20
C LYS A 4 5.68 5.93 -20.13
N ASN A 5 4.46 5.43 -20.36
CA ASN A 5 3.42 6.09 -21.14
C ASN A 5 2.66 7.19 -20.37
N GLY A 6 3.02 7.45 -19.11
CA GLY A 6 2.41 8.46 -18.25
C GLY A 6 1.22 7.97 -17.41
N ALA A 7 0.74 6.73 -17.58
CA ALA A 7 -0.31 6.17 -16.73
C ALA A 7 0.10 6.16 -15.26
N MET A 8 -0.85 6.45 -14.37
CA MET A 8 -0.58 6.66 -12.94
C MET A 8 -1.49 5.83 -12.06
N LEU A 9 -0.87 5.08 -11.13
CA LEU A 9 -1.53 4.46 -9.99
C LEU A 9 -1.06 5.11 -8.69
N ALA A 10 -1.98 5.38 -7.78
CA ALA A 10 -1.67 5.69 -6.37
C ALA A 10 -2.08 4.51 -5.50
N PHE A 11 -1.25 4.16 -4.52
CA PHE A 11 -1.60 3.20 -3.48
C PHE A 11 -2.00 3.98 -2.23
N ASP A 12 -3.21 3.71 -1.75
CA ASP A 12 -3.88 4.42 -0.68
C ASP A 12 -4.00 5.94 -0.89
N ALA A 13 -4.73 6.60 -0.01
CA ALA A 13 -5.04 8.01 -0.09
C ALA A 13 -4.93 8.70 1.29
N GLY A 14 -3.87 8.35 2.03
CA GLY A 14 -3.47 9.04 3.24
C GLY A 14 -3.06 10.50 2.96
N THR A 15 -2.49 11.18 3.93
CA THR A 15 -2.13 12.61 3.81
C THR A 15 -1.19 12.91 2.65
N GLY A 16 -0.34 11.95 2.26
CA GLY A 16 0.62 12.08 1.16
C GLY A 16 -0.02 12.31 -0.21
N ILE A 17 -1.25 11.85 -0.45
CA ILE A 17 -1.91 11.99 -1.75
C ILE A 17 -2.13 13.46 -2.15
N ARG A 18 -2.27 14.36 -1.18
CA ARG A 18 -2.36 15.81 -1.43
C ARG A 18 -1.12 16.32 -2.19
N ARG A 19 0.08 15.85 -1.80
CA ARG A 19 1.34 16.23 -2.46
C ARG A 19 1.42 15.66 -3.88
N LEU A 20 0.97 14.42 -4.06
CA LEU A 20 0.83 13.83 -5.38
C LEU A 20 -0.08 14.67 -6.27
N GLY A 21 -1.25 15.08 -5.76
CA GLY A 21 -2.20 15.92 -6.49
C GLY A 21 -1.60 17.23 -7.00
N ALA A 22 -0.72 17.86 -6.20
CA ALA A 22 -0.02 19.08 -6.60
C ALA A 22 1.03 18.87 -7.73
N GLN A 23 1.45 17.63 -7.96
CA GLN A 23 2.44 17.27 -8.99
C GLN A 23 1.79 16.67 -10.26
N VAL A 24 0.48 16.50 -10.27
CA VAL A 24 -0.25 15.98 -11.43
C VAL A 24 -0.18 16.97 -12.59
N SER A 25 0.24 16.48 -13.74
CA SER A 25 0.30 17.27 -14.98
C SER A 25 -1.10 17.58 -15.48
N ARG A 26 -1.29 18.76 -16.08
CA ARG A 26 -2.53 19.10 -16.80
C ARG A 26 -2.83 18.19 -18.00
N ALA A 27 -1.83 17.46 -18.48
CA ALA A 27 -2.01 16.47 -19.54
C ALA A 27 -2.49 15.09 -19.01
N THR A 28 -2.62 14.92 -17.69
CA THR A 28 -3.10 13.69 -17.08
C THR A 28 -4.62 13.61 -17.23
N ALA A 29 -5.10 12.64 -18.00
CA ALA A 29 -6.53 12.45 -18.21
C ALA A 29 -7.17 11.55 -17.16
N ARG A 30 -6.38 10.63 -16.55
CA ARG A 30 -6.90 9.64 -15.60
C ARG A 30 -5.90 9.30 -14.51
N ILE A 31 -6.40 9.08 -13.30
CA ILE A 31 -5.67 8.58 -12.13
C ILE A 31 -6.47 7.46 -11.50
N ASP A 32 -5.82 6.34 -11.21
CA ASP A 32 -6.40 5.23 -10.48
C ASP A 32 -5.80 5.14 -9.07
N ILE A 33 -6.65 5.09 -8.05
CA ILE A 33 -6.27 4.97 -6.64
C ILE A 33 -6.66 3.58 -6.16
N LEU A 34 -5.70 2.79 -5.72
CA LEU A 34 -5.87 1.44 -5.20
C LEU A 34 -5.85 1.50 -3.67
N LEU A 35 -7.00 1.41 -3.02
CA LEU A 35 -7.11 1.40 -1.56
C LEU A 35 -6.92 -0.01 -1.02
N THR A 36 -6.00 -0.18 -0.07
CA THR A 36 -5.82 -1.45 0.64
C THR A 36 -7.01 -1.75 1.54
N HIS A 37 -7.47 -0.75 2.28
CA HIS A 37 -8.64 -0.80 3.14
C HIS A 37 -9.15 0.63 3.46
N LEU A 38 -10.07 0.77 4.41
CA LEU A 38 -10.74 2.05 4.66
C LEU A 38 -10.51 2.58 6.09
N HIS A 39 -9.38 2.25 6.74
CA HIS A 39 -8.99 2.99 7.94
C HIS A 39 -8.68 4.43 7.56
N MET A 40 -8.82 5.34 8.53
CA MET A 40 -8.83 6.78 8.24
C MET A 40 -7.50 7.27 7.65
N ASP A 41 -6.39 6.75 8.13
CA ASP A 41 -5.03 7.08 7.65
C ASP A 41 -4.78 6.71 6.19
N HIS A 42 -5.56 5.76 5.63
CA HIS A 42 -5.51 5.37 4.21
C HIS A 42 -6.46 6.14 3.30
N ILE A 43 -7.42 6.92 3.84
CA ILE A 43 -8.41 7.64 3.04
C ILE A 43 -8.51 9.14 3.37
N GLN A 44 -7.93 9.60 4.49
CA GLN A 44 -8.13 10.97 4.99
C GLN A 44 -7.64 12.06 4.02
N GLY A 45 -6.72 11.75 3.12
CA GLY A 45 -6.21 12.68 2.11
C GLY A 45 -7.12 12.88 0.91
N LEU A 46 -8.13 12.01 0.69
CA LEU A 46 -9.02 12.09 -0.48
C LEU A 46 -9.67 13.48 -0.62
N GLY A 47 -10.23 14.00 0.46
CA GLY A 47 -10.88 15.31 0.45
C GLY A 47 -9.96 16.48 0.07
N PHE A 48 -8.65 16.28 0.12
CA PHE A 48 -7.62 17.28 -0.22
C PHE A 48 -6.84 16.95 -1.49
N PHE A 49 -7.29 15.95 -2.23
CA PHE A 49 -6.69 15.55 -3.50
C PHE A 49 -7.25 16.38 -4.64
N GLY A 50 -6.54 17.41 -5.06
CA GLY A 50 -6.97 18.38 -6.07
C GLY A 50 -7.59 17.78 -7.33
N PRO A 51 -7.05 16.70 -7.93
CA PRO A 51 -7.63 16.08 -9.10
C PRO A 51 -9.08 15.60 -8.96
N LEU A 52 -9.58 15.31 -7.75
CA LEU A 52 -10.99 14.98 -7.53
C LEU A 52 -11.97 16.13 -7.88
N TYR A 53 -11.48 17.36 -7.93
CA TYR A 53 -12.27 18.57 -8.21
C TYR A 53 -12.08 19.09 -9.64
N ASP A 54 -11.20 18.47 -10.41
CA ASP A 54 -10.93 18.86 -11.80
C ASP A 54 -11.76 18.01 -12.76
N PRO A 55 -12.76 18.58 -13.47
CA PRO A 55 -13.60 17.82 -14.39
C PRO A 55 -12.84 17.26 -15.61
N ALA A 56 -11.61 17.71 -15.85
CA ALA A 56 -10.78 17.21 -16.93
C ALA A 56 -10.01 15.93 -16.56
N ILE A 57 -10.02 15.53 -15.29
CA ILE A 57 -9.29 14.36 -14.79
C ILE A 57 -10.28 13.32 -14.28
N GLU A 58 -10.31 12.15 -14.88
CA GLU A 58 -11.06 11.00 -14.34
C GLU A 58 -10.30 10.39 -13.16
N VAL A 59 -10.95 10.28 -12.00
CA VAL A 59 -10.36 9.60 -10.84
C VAL A 59 -11.15 8.35 -10.53
N HIS A 60 -10.50 7.21 -10.65
CA HIS A 60 -11.06 5.89 -10.35
C HIS A 60 -10.52 5.41 -9.00
N ILE A 61 -11.41 5.14 -8.05
CA ILE A 61 -11.06 4.64 -6.71
C ILE A 61 -11.44 3.18 -6.63
N TRP A 62 -10.46 2.33 -6.42
CA TRP A 62 -10.61 0.89 -6.26
C TRP A 62 -10.41 0.51 -4.79
N GLY A 63 -11.23 -0.37 -4.24
CA GLY A 63 -11.07 -0.79 -2.86
C GLY A 63 -11.66 -2.16 -2.59
N PRO A 64 -11.41 -2.72 -1.38
CA PRO A 64 -11.81 -4.07 -1.04
C PRO A 64 -13.32 -4.26 -1.17
N ALA A 65 -13.71 -5.45 -1.63
CA ALA A 65 -15.11 -5.83 -1.74
C ALA A 65 -15.79 -5.87 -0.36
N SER A 66 -17.08 -5.61 -0.35
CA SER A 66 -17.94 -5.76 0.83
C SER A 66 -19.25 -6.43 0.43
N SER A 67 -19.76 -7.30 1.30
CA SER A 67 -21.05 -7.96 1.09
C SER A 67 -22.25 -7.07 1.46
N THR A 68 -22.02 -5.93 2.10
CA THR A 68 -23.11 -5.10 2.67
C THR A 68 -23.27 -3.74 2.00
N LEU A 69 -22.17 -3.08 1.61
CA LEU A 69 -22.19 -1.73 1.06
C LEU A 69 -21.22 -1.58 -0.10
N SER A 70 -21.59 -0.78 -1.11
CA SER A 70 -20.66 -0.39 -2.17
C SER A 70 -19.47 0.40 -1.62
N LEU A 71 -18.37 0.46 -2.37
CA LEU A 71 -17.23 1.29 -1.99
C LEU A 71 -17.62 2.77 -1.86
N GLU A 72 -18.41 3.27 -2.81
CA GLU A 72 -18.94 4.63 -2.79
C GLU A 72 -19.73 4.92 -1.50
N ALA A 73 -20.65 4.04 -1.11
CA ALA A 73 -21.43 4.20 0.12
C ALA A 73 -20.56 4.22 1.38
N ARG A 74 -19.47 3.43 1.39
CA ARG A 74 -18.51 3.40 2.52
C ARG A 74 -17.67 4.67 2.58
N LEU A 75 -17.14 5.16 1.46
CA LEU A 75 -16.37 6.39 1.37
C LEU A 75 -17.22 7.63 1.65
N SER A 76 -18.49 7.61 1.27
CA SER A 76 -19.44 8.70 1.55
C SER A 76 -19.68 8.95 3.04
N ARG A 77 -19.31 7.99 3.92
CA ARG A 77 -19.35 8.22 5.37
C ARG A 77 -18.33 9.28 5.81
N TYR A 78 -17.21 9.34 5.14
CA TYR A 78 -16.16 10.33 5.37
C TYR A 78 -16.37 11.58 4.49
N LEU A 79 -16.58 11.41 3.18
CA LEU A 79 -16.77 12.51 2.23
C LEU A 79 -18.24 12.96 2.20
N SER A 80 -18.69 13.53 3.30
CA SER A 80 -20.01 14.13 3.47
C SER A 80 -20.09 14.97 4.76
N PRO A 81 -20.98 15.97 4.82
CA PRO A 81 -21.25 16.68 6.07
C PRO A 81 -21.71 15.73 7.20
N PRO A 82 -21.33 16.01 8.46
CA PRO A 82 -20.53 17.14 8.91
C PRO A 82 -19.01 16.90 8.85
N LEU A 83 -18.54 15.72 8.44
CA LEU A 83 -17.11 15.37 8.45
C LEU A 83 -16.34 16.05 7.32
N PHE A 84 -16.99 16.23 6.18
CA PHE A 84 -16.42 16.92 5.02
C PHE A 84 -17.49 17.75 4.31
N PRO A 85 -17.18 18.98 3.80
CA PRO A 85 -18.20 19.89 3.28
C PRO A 85 -18.78 19.48 1.91
N VAL A 86 -18.06 18.62 1.16
CA VAL A 86 -18.46 18.18 -0.19
C VAL A 86 -18.84 16.69 -0.13
N HIS A 87 -19.97 16.34 -0.75
CA HIS A 87 -20.31 14.92 -0.90
C HIS A 87 -19.51 14.27 -2.03
N LEU A 88 -19.14 13.02 -1.85
CA LEU A 88 -18.45 12.23 -2.88
C LEU A 88 -19.21 12.24 -4.22
N ARG A 89 -20.54 12.15 -4.19
CA ARG A 89 -21.43 12.18 -5.38
C ARG A 89 -21.42 13.51 -6.14
N ASP A 90 -20.99 14.60 -5.51
CA ASP A 90 -20.95 15.94 -6.11
C ASP A 90 -19.59 16.22 -6.77
N LEU A 91 -18.64 15.30 -6.67
CA LEU A 91 -17.34 15.40 -7.34
C LEU A 91 -17.49 15.09 -8.84
N PRO A 92 -16.86 15.89 -9.74
CA PRO A 92 -17.24 15.93 -11.16
C PRO A 92 -16.90 14.65 -11.96
N SER A 93 -15.83 13.94 -11.61
CA SER A 93 -15.32 12.85 -12.45
C SER A 93 -14.76 11.70 -11.62
N VAL A 94 -15.53 11.22 -10.63
CA VAL A 94 -15.13 10.15 -9.71
C VAL A 94 -15.92 8.88 -9.97
N ALA A 95 -15.23 7.75 -10.09
CA ALA A 95 -15.82 6.43 -10.16
C ALA A 95 -15.25 5.52 -9.06
N CYS A 96 -16.13 4.81 -8.35
CA CYS A 96 -15.76 3.88 -7.28
C CYS A 96 -15.97 2.44 -7.73
N HIS A 97 -14.96 1.59 -7.54
CA HIS A 97 -14.94 0.20 -7.95
C HIS A 97 -14.56 -0.71 -6.80
N GLN A 98 -15.17 -1.87 -6.72
CA GLN A 98 -14.64 -2.96 -5.90
C GLN A 98 -13.56 -3.69 -6.70
N VAL A 99 -12.42 -3.97 -6.07
CA VAL A 99 -11.36 -4.74 -6.72
C VAL A 99 -11.90 -6.13 -7.11
N PRO A 100 -11.70 -6.55 -8.36
CA PRO A 100 -12.08 -7.90 -8.80
C PRO A 100 -11.31 -8.97 -8.03
N ARG A 101 -11.89 -10.17 -7.90
CA ARG A 101 -11.15 -11.32 -7.35
C ARG A 101 -10.13 -11.89 -8.36
N PRO A 102 -10.49 -12.09 -9.67
CA PRO A 102 -9.48 -12.47 -10.65
C PRO A 102 -8.56 -11.27 -10.97
N PRO A 103 -7.35 -11.53 -11.46
CA PRO A 103 -6.45 -10.48 -11.96
C PRO A 103 -7.14 -9.60 -13.01
N PHE A 104 -6.77 -8.32 -13.04
CA PHE A 104 -7.36 -7.33 -13.95
C PHE A 104 -6.32 -6.28 -14.38
N ASP A 105 -6.65 -5.56 -15.47
CA ASP A 105 -5.74 -4.58 -16.03
C ASP A 105 -6.27 -3.14 -15.84
N ILE A 106 -5.35 -2.23 -15.53
CA ILE A 106 -5.57 -0.79 -15.57
C ILE A 106 -4.51 -0.18 -16.48
N GLY A 107 -4.90 0.15 -17.71
CA GLY A 107 -3.94 0.63 -18.71
C GLY A 107 -2.79 -0.37 -18.91
N PRO A 108 -1.52 0.04 -18.68
CA PRO A 108 -0.36 -0.84 -18.85
C PRO A 108 -0.07 -1.72 -17.63
N PHE A 109 -0.87 -1.63 -16.57
CA PHE A 109 -0.64 -2.33 -15.32
C PHE A 109 -1.50 -3.58 -15.22
N HIS A 110 -0.88 -4.73 -15.00
CA HIS A 110 -1.54 -5.97 -14.61
C HIS A 110 -1.58 -6.06 -13.09
N ILE A 111 -2.77 -6.28 -12.50
CA ILE A 111 -3.00 -6.17 -11.06
C ILE A 111 -3.57 -7.47 -10.53
N GLU A 112 -2.91 -8.00 -9.52
CA GLU A 112 -3.41 -9.10 -8.70
C GLU A 112 -3.67 -8.61 -7.28
N THR A 113 -4.73 -9.13 -6.66
CA THR A 113 -5.12 -8.77 -5.28
C THR A 113 -5.46 -10.01 -4.47
N SER A 114 -5.14 -9.96 -3.19
CA SER A 114 -5.58 -10.97 -2.22
C SER A 114 -5.82 -10.33 -0.87
N LEU A 115 -6.68 -10.95 -0.06
CA LEU A 115 -6.81 -10.55 1.35
C LEU A 115 -5.51 -10.82 2.07
N VAL A 116 -5.11 -9.89 2.91
CA VAL A 116 -3.93 -9.99 3.78
C VAL A 116 -4.32 -9.96 5.26
N CYS A 117 -3.42 -10.42 6.10
CA CYS A 117 -3.67 -10.51 7.54
C CYS A 117 -3.64 -9.12 8.19
N HIS A 118 -4.81 -8.54 8.35
CA HIS A 118 -5.09 -7.27 9.03
C HIS A 118 -6.56 -7.25 9.45
N PRO A 119 -6.95 -6.54 10.54
CA PRO A 119 -8.35 -6.41 10.94
C PRO A 119 -9.23 -5.79 9.87
N GLY A 120 -10.35 -6.44 9.56
CA GLY A 120 -11.25 -6.02 8.49
C GLY A 120 -10.84 -6.50 7.10
N PRO A 121 -11.63 -6.18 6.06
CA PRO A 121 -11.33 -6.55 4.67
C PRO A 121 -10.19 -5.68 4.12
N THR A 122 -8.98 -6.19 4.19
CA THR A 122 -7.75 -5.54 3.71
C THR A 122 -7.14 -6.35 2.59
N VAL A 123 -6.74 -5.69 1.51
CA VAL A 123 -6.12 -6.31 0.34
C VAL A 123 -4.69 -5.81 0.15
N GLY A 124 -3.79 -6.72 -0.17
CA GLY A 124 -2.50 -6.40 -0.76
C GLY A 124 -2.61 -6.34 -2.28
N TYR A 125 -1.66 -5.71 -2.92
CA TYR A 125 -1.58 -5.55 -4.36
C TYR A 125 -0.24 -6.05 -4.89
N ARG A 126 -0.31 -6.83 -5.98
CA ARG A 126 0.82 -7.08 -6.88
C ARG A 126 0.53 -6.36 -8.19
N VAL A 127 1.43 -5.51 -8.62
CA VAL A 127 1.28 -4.73 -9.85
C VAL A 127 2.49 -4.96 -10.74
N GLU A 128 2.23 -5.47 -11.94
CA GLU A 128 3.23 -5.64 -12.98
C GLU A 128 3.07 -4.53 -14.03
N GLY A 129 4.17 -3.89 -14.41
CA GLY A 129 4.16 -2.84 -15.43
C GLY A 129 5.57 -2.44 -15.84
N ASP A 130 5.76 -2.09 -17.12
CA ASP A 130 7.06 -1.69 -17.70
C ASP A 130 8.19 -2.69 -17.46
N GLY A 131 7.87 -3.96 -17.23
CA GLY A 131 8.82 -5.06 -17.00
C GLY A 131 9.28 -5.19 -15.55
N GLY A 132 8.64 -4.52 -14.62
CA GLY A 132 8.89 -4.65 -13.18
C GLY A 132 7.65 -5.01 -12.38
N VAL A 133 7.88 -5.57 -11.20
CA VAL A 133 6.87 -6.06 -10.27
C VAL A 133 6.95 -5.32 -8.95
N VAL A 134 5.86 -4.67 -8.56
CA VAL A 134 5.72 -4.02 -7.24
C VAL A 134 4.69 -4.78 -6.43
N ALA A 135 5.04 -5.20 -5.21
CA ALA A 135 4.11 -5.68 -4.21
C ALA A 135 3.92 -4.62 -3.13
N TYR A 136 2.66 -4.25 -2.86
CA TYR A 136 2.29 -3.26 -1.86
C TYR A 136 1.42 -3.90 -0.78
N MET A 137 1.95 -3.96 0.43
CA MET A 137 1.33 -4.57 1.61
C MET A 137 1.55 -3.65 2.81
N CYS A 138 0.80 -2.54 2.83
CA CYS A 138 0.96 -1.46 3.79
C CYS A 138 0.63 -1.93 5.20
N ASP A 139 -0.54 -2.52 5.42
CA ASP A 139 -1.02 -3.05 6.69
C ASP A 139 -1.05 -4.56 6.61
N HIS A 140 -0.04 -5.21 7.20
CA HIS A 140 0.12 -6.63 7.05
C HIS A 140 0.88 -7.27 8.21
N GLU A 141 0.30 -8.29 8.81
CA GLU A 141 0.86 -9.06 9.93
C GLU A 141 1.08 -10.54 9.58
N PRO A 142 2.00 -10.85 8.64
CA PRO A 142 2.25 -12.25 8.24
C PRO A 142 2.82 -13.09 9.39
N ALA A 143 3.47 -12.46 10.38
CA ALA A 143 4.08 -13.12 11.52
C ALA A 143 3.08 -13.81 12.46
N LEU A 144 1.77 -13.54 12.36
CA LEU A 144 0.74 -14.29 13.10
C LEU A 144 0.73 -15.78 12.77
N CYS A 145 1.24 -16.18 11.61
CA CYS A 145 1.36 -17.59 11.24
C CYS A 145 2.57 -18.30 11.88
N LEU A 146 3.51 -17.57 12.52
CA LEU A 146 4.70 -18.16 13.14
C LEU A 146 4.32 -19.16 14.22
N ARG A 147 4.94 -20.32 14.19
CA ARG A 147 4.81 -21.36 15.22
C ARG A 147 6.18 -21.60 15.83
N SER A 148 6.30 -21.33 17.15
CA SER A 148 7.60 -21.44 17.86
C SER A 148 8.74 -20.70 17.15
N GLY A 149 8.47 -19.52 16.61
CA GLY A 149 9.45 -18.70 15.89
C GLY A 149 9.85 -19.20 14.49
N ARG A 150 9.06 -20.11 13.90
CA ARG A 150 9.34 -20.65 12.55
C ARG A 150 8.20 -20.32 11.59
N TRP A 151 8.57 -19.94 10.38
CA TRP A 151 7.65 -19.76 9.27
C TRP A 151 7.08 -21.11 8.83
N PRO A 152 5.75 -21.22 8.60
CA PRO A 152 5.13 -22.42 8.05
C PRO A 152 5.43 -22.57 6.54
N GLY A 153 4.81 -23.56 5.89
CA GLY A 153 4.80 -23.65 4.44
C GLY A 153 4.15 -22.40 3.82
N ARG A 154 4.61 -22.02 2.62
CA ARG A 154 4.22 -20.80 1.91
C ARG A 154 2.71 -20.59 1.84
N GLU A 155 1.94 -21.66 1.69
CA GLU A 155 0.47 -21.66 1.59
C GLU A 155 -0.25 -21.14 2.85
N TRP A 156 0.48 -21.03 3.97
CA TRP A 156 -0.02 -20.53 5.25
C TRP A 156 0.48 -19.13 5.60
N ILE A 157 1.32 -18.55 4.73
CA ILE A 157 1.85 -17.21 4.93
C ILE A 157 0.96 -16.23 4.17
N SER A 158 0.28 -15.36 4.92
CA SER A 158 -0.54 -14.30 4.34
C SER A 158 0.26 -13.48 3.33
N GLY A 159 -0.32 -13.19 2.16
CA GLY A 159 0.27 -12.33 1.15
C GLY A 159 1.47 -12.92 0.38
N PHE A 160 1.87 -14.19 0.64
CA PHE A 160 3.05 -14.79 0.02
C PHE A 160 3.00 -14.73 -1.50
N ASP A 161 1.90 -15.19 -2.11
CA ASP A 161 1.79 -15.28 -3.57
C ASP A 161 1.80 -13.90 -4.26
N LEU A 162 1.33 -12.85 -3.59
CA LEU A 162 1.42 -11.48 -4.11
C LEU A 162 2.85 -10.95 -4.13
N ALA A 163 3.64 -11.31 -3.11
CA ALA A 163 4.98 -10.74 -2.91
C ALA A 163 6.09 -11.58 -3.54
N VAL A 164 5.82 -12.85 -3.91
CA VAL A 164 6.86 -13.75 -4.41
C VAL A 164 7.61 -13.17 -5.60
N GLY A 165 8.95 -13.06 -5.48
CA GLY A 165 9.84 -12.58 -6.52
C GLY A 165 9.63 -11.11 -6.94
N ALA A 166 8.95 -10.28 -6.11
CA ALA A 166 8.76 -8.87 -6.42
C ALA A 166 10.09 -8.13 -6.60
N ASP A 167 10.16 -7.25 -7.59
CA ASP A 167 11.31 -6.37 -7.76
C ASP A 167 11.38 -5.34 -6.63
N LEU A 168 10.22 -4.84 -6.20
CA LEU A 168 10.07 -3.94 -5.07
C LEU A 168 8.91 -4.39 -4.16
N LEU A 169 9.20 -4.70 -2.92
CA LEU A 169 8.22 -4.95 -1.87
C LEU A 169 8.12 -3.72 -0.96
N ILE A 170 6.96 -3.07 -0.91
CA ILE A 170 6.63 -2.04 0.07
C ILE A 170 5.80 -2.71 1.15
N HIS A 171 6.31 -2.77 2.39
CA HIS A 171 5.74 -3.60 3.43
C HIS A 171 5.67 -2.88 4.77
N ASP A 172 4.63 -3.18 5.55
CA ASP A 172 4.43 -2.75 6.93
C ASP A 172 5.67 -2.99 7.81
N ALA A 173 6.04 -1.98 8.57
CA ALA A 173 7.09 -2.05 9.59
C ALA A 173 6.78 -1.08 10.73
N GLN A 174 5.54 -1.13 11.24
CA GLN A 174 5.02 -0.15 12.18
C GLN A 174 5.71 -0.22 13.54
N TYR A 175 5.95 -1.42 14.07
CA TYR A 175 6.37 -1.60 15.45
C TYR A 175 7.83 -2.00 15.62
N THR A 176 8.37 -1.70 16.80
CA THR A 176 9.55 -2.39 17.35
C THR A 176 9.19 -3.82 17.77
N ASP A 177 10.20 -4.68 18.00
CA ASP A 177 9.94 -6.05 18.51
C ASP A 177 9.28 -6.02 19.90
N GLU A 178 9.60 -5.03 20.75
CA GLU A 178 9.04 -4.86 22.10
C GLU A 178 7.59 -4.35 22.06
N GLU A 179 7.27 -3.44 21.16
CA GLU A 179 5.91 -2.92 20.98
C GLU A 179 4.99 -4.00 20.43
N TYR A 180 5.47 -4.81 19.49
CA TYR A 180 4.69 -5.87 18.84
C TYR A 180 4.07 -6.86 19.83
N GLU A 181 4.76 -7.18 20.93
CA GLU A 181 4.21 -8.07 21.95
C GLU A 181 2.89 -7.57 22.53
N ARG A 182 2.69 -6.24 22.60
CA ARG A 182 1.46 -5.59 23.09
C ARG A 182 0.39 -5.47 22.04
N TYR A 183 0.77 -5.45 20.77
CA TYR A 183 -0.10 -5.19 19.62
C TYR A 183 -0.27 -6.40 18.70
N LEU A 184 0.06 -7.60 19.21
CA LEU A 184 -0.14 -8.85 18.49
C LEU A 184 -1.60 -9.00 18.04
N GLY A 185 -1.82 -9.23 16.75
CA GLY A 185 -3.16 -9.34 16.16
C GLY A 185 -3.78 -8.00 15.74
N TRP A 186 -3.04 -6.90 15.82
CA TRP A 186 -3.48 -5.59 15.35
C TRP A 186 -3.30 -5.41 13.84
N GLY A 187 -2.61 -6.36 13.19
CA GLY A 187 -2.47 -6.40 11.73
C GLY A 187 -1.22 -5.70 11.21
N HIS A 188 -0.19 -5.53 12.04
CA HIS A 188 1.03 -4.82 11.69
C HIS A 188 2.30 -5.63 11.98
N SER A 189 3.38 -5.24 11.32
CA SER A 189 4.68 -5.90 11.40
C SER A 189 5.72 -5.10 12.15
N THR A 190 6.80 -5.77 12.53
CA THR A 190 8.06 -5.13 12.90
C THR A 190 9.01 -5.08 11.72
N TYR A 191 10.08 -4.27 11.80
CA TYR A 191 11.17 -4.30 10.81
C TYR A 191 11.73 -5.70 10.63
N ARG A 192 11.88 -6.47 11.71
CA ARG A 192 12.35 -7.86 11.67
C ARG A 192 11.40 -8.75 10.87
N HIS A 193 10.09 -8.69 11.16
CA HIS A 193 9.08 -9.47 10.44
C HIS A 193 9.02 -9.12 8.96
N ALA A 194 9.11 -7.82 8.63
CA ALA A 194 9.13 -7.34 7.25
C ALA A 194 10.33 -7.91 6.47
N PHE A 195 11.53 -7.90 7.07
CA PHE A 195 12.73 -8.41 6.43
C PHE A 195 12.73 -9.94 6.31
N GLU A 196 12.27 -10.65 7.36
CA GLU A 196 12.10 -12.10 7.31
C GLU A 196 11.08 -12.50 6.23
N PHE A 197 9.96 -11.77 6.12
CA PHE A 197 8.97 -11.99 5.07
C PHE A 197 9.57 -11.72 3.68
N ALA A 198 10.31 -10.63 3.49
CA ALA A 198 11.00 -10.33 2.24
C ALA A 198 11.94 -11.44 1.81
N ALA A 199 12.68 -12.03 2.76
CA ALA A 199 13.53 -13.21 2.50
C ALA A 199 12.70 -14.44 2.09
N GLN A 200 11.57 -14.71 2.77
CA GLN A 200 10.70 -15.85 2.46
C GLN A 200 10.13 -15.78 1.04
N VAL A 201 9.73 -14.57 0.60
CA VAL A 201 9.13 -14.37 -0.74
C VAL A 201 10.18 -14.14 -1.84
N GLY A 202 11.46 -14.02 -1.49
CA GLY A 202 12.53 -13.74 -2.46
C GLY A 202 12.39 -12.39 -3.13
N ALA A 203 11.94 -11.35 -2.40
CA ALA A 203 11.89 -9.99 -2.90
C ALA A 203 13.30 -9.47 -3.20
N LYS A 204 13.47 -8.72 -4.30
CA LYS A 204 14.79 -8.19 -4.68
C LYS A 204 15.14 -6.91 -3.90
N GLN A 205 14.12 -6.14 -3.53
CA GLN A 205 14.25 -4.93 -2.74
C GLN A 205 13.05 -4.80 -1.80
N ILE A 206 13.29 -4.34 -0.57
CA ILE A 206 12.24 -3.96 0.37
C ILE A 206 12.34 -2.48 0.74
N VAL A 207 11.16 -1.86 0.89
CA VAL A 207 10.97 -0.55 1.52
C VAL A 207 10.07 -0.76 2.74
N PRO A 208 10.61 -0.74 3.97
CA PRO A 208 9.80 -0.67 5.18
C PRO A 208 8.95 0.59 5.16
N PHE A 209 7.67 0.45 5.47
CA PHE A 209 6.66 1.48 5.34
C PHE A 209 5.68 1.44 6.51
N HIS A 210 4.70 2.36 6.57
CA HIS A 210 3.66 2.39 7.59
C HIS A 210 4.21 2.44 9.02
N HIS A 211 5.05 3.44 9.28
CA HIS A 211 5.69 3.62 10.58
C HIS A 211 4.72 4.17 11.63
N ASP A 212 4.91 3.79 12.90
CA ASP A 212 4.12 4.35 13.99
C ASP A 212 4.33 5.87 14.08
N PRO A 213 3.28 6.69 14.17
CA PRO A 213 3.38 8.14 14.24
C PRO A 213 4.18 8.68 15.44
N SER A 214 4.41 7.87 16.46
CA SER A 214 5.23 8.23 17.62
C SER A 214 6.74 8.07 17.37
N HIS A 215 7.13 7.39 16.29
CA HIS A 215 8.51 7.20 15.90
C HIS A 215 9.01 8.39 15.08
N ASP A 216 9.98 9.12 15.59
CA ASP A 216 10.65 10.19 14.86
C ASP A 216 11.67 9.65 13.83
N ASP A 217 12.13 10.51 12.94
CA ASP A 217 13.04 10.13 11.86
C ASP A 217 14.34 9.49 12.38
N GLU A 218 14.85 9.96 13.51
CA GLU A 218 16.06 9.41 14.12
C GLU A 218 15.83 7.99 14.66
N MET A 219 14.68 7.74 15.25
CA MET A 219 14.28 6.40 15.68
C MET A 219 14.11 5.46 14.47
N LEU A 220 13.46 5.92 13.41
CA LEU A 220 13.27 5.13 12.17
C LEU A 220 14.62 4.77 11.54
N ASP A 221 15.56 5.71 11.46
CA ASP A 221 16.92 5.44 10.96
C ASP A 221 17.63 4.38 11.82
N ARG A 222 17.54 4.49 13.16
CA ARG A 222 18.10 3.49 14.07
C ARG A 222 17.48 2.09 13.92
N LEU A 223 16.14 2.02 13.80
CA LEU A 223 15.42 0.76 13.60
C LEU A 223 15.85 0.08 12.31
N HIS A 224 15.91 0.85 11.22
CA HIS A 224 16.37 0.39 9.92
C HIS A 224 17.80 -0.19 9.98
N GLU A 225 18.76 0.60 10.49
CA GLU A 225 20.16 0.18 10.61
C GLU A 225 20.32 -1.06 11.50
N ASN A 226 19.58 -1.13 12.61
CA ASN A 226 19.60 -2.27 13.51
C ASN A 226 19.09 -3.54 12.81
N ALA A 227 17.98 -3.44 12.07
CA ALA A 227 17.41 -4.54 11.33
C ALA A 227 18.38 -5.05 10.25
N VAL A 228 18.98 -4.14 9.46
CA VAL A 228 19.99 -4.50 8.44
C VAL A 228 21.19 -5.19 9.08
N ARG A 229 21.75 -4.66 10.17
CA ARG A 229 22.90 -5.28 10.86
C ARG A 229 22.61 -6.66 11.43
N ARG A 230 21.40 -6.86 11.99
CA ARG A 230 20.98 -8.10 12.64
C ARG A 230 20.67 -9.20 11.64
N ILE A 231 19.90 -8.88 10.60
CA ILE A 231 19.37 -9.85 9.63
C ILE A 231 20.37 -10.09 8.52
N LYS A 232 21.17 -9.07 8.14
CA LYS A 232 22.13 -9.11 7.02
C LYS A 232 21.49 -9.64 5.75
N PRO A 233 20.42 -8.93 5.25
CA PRO A 233 19.69 -9.39 4.08
C PRO A 233 20.60 -9.48 2.86
N ASP A 234 20.34 -10.46 2.00
CA ASP A 234 20.97 -10.65 0.69
C ASP A 234 20.23 -9.93 -0.44
N PHE A 235 19.22 -9.13 -0.09
CA PHE A 235 18.42 -8.27 -0.96
C PHE A 235 18.63 -6.79 -0.63
N ALA A 236 18.25 -5.91 -1.56
CA ALA A 236 18.36 -4.46 -1.34
C ALA A 236 17.33 -3.98 -0.29
N VAL A 237 17.77 -3.06 0.56
CA VAL A 237 16.90 -2.41 1.55
C VAL A 237 17.00 -0.89 1.37
N SER A 238 15.84 -0.23 1.31
CA SER A 238 15.78 1.22 1.13
C SER A 238 14.86 1.86 2.16
N HIS A 239 15.16 3.08 2.57
CA HIS A 239 14.28 3.83 3.46
C HIS A 239 13.00 4.30 2.74
N GLY A 240 11.87 4.13 3.39
CA GLY A 240 10.58 4.69 2.97
C GLY A 240 10.46 6.16 3.37
N ARG A 241 11.13 7.06 2.63
CA ARG A 241 11.07 8.51 2.91
C ARG A 241 10.12 9.21 1.96
N GLU A 242 9.45 10.26 2.45
CA GLU A 242 8.58 11.08 1.61
C GLU A 242 9.36 11.69 0.43
N GLY A 243 8.82 11.49 -0.77
CA GLY A 243 9.42 11.97 -2.02
C GLY A 243 10.50 11.06 -2.59
N ALA A 244 10.82 9.92 -1.95
CA ALA A 244 11.71 8.92 -2.55
C ALA A 244 11.12 8.35 -3.84
N VAL A 245 11.98 8.07 -4.81
CA VAL A 245 11.62 7.47 -6.10
C VAL A 245 12.44 6.20 -6.30
N PHE A 246 11.77 5.14 -6.71
CA PHE A 246 12.37 3.84 -6.98
C PHE A 246 12.10 3.48 -8.44
N ASP A 247 13.16 3.19 -9.18
CA ASP A 247 13.06 2.67 -10.55
C ASP A 247 12.92 1.15 -10.50
N VAL A 248 11.82 0.63 -11.06
CA VAL A 248 11.48 -0.81 -11.04
C VAL A 248 11.43 -1.33 -12.47
N GLY A 249 12.05 -2.48 -12.72
CA GLY A 249 12.01 -3.15 -14.03
C GLY A 249 13.00 -2.60 -15.07
N LEU A 250 13.77 -1.58 -14.75
CA LEU A 250 14.89 -1.17 -15.60
C LEU A 250 16.03 -2.18 -15.43
N LYS A 251 16.20 -3.09 -16.39
CA LYS A 251 17.47 -3.85 -16.50
C LYS A 251 18.56 -2.83 -16.83
N SER A 252 19.47 -2.63 -15.88
CA SER A 252 20.75 -1.97 -16.12
C SER A 252 21.57 -2.68 -17.20
#